data_40a0553a1dc3d884c1a5e416da1b8545
#
_entry.id   40a0553a1dc3d884c1a5e416da1b8545
#
_cell.length_a   1.000
_cell.length_b   1.000
_cell.length_c   1.000
_cell.angle_alpha   90.00
_cell.angle_beta   90.00
_cell.angle_gamma   90.00
#
_symmetry.space_group_name_H-M   'P 1'
#
loop_
_entity.id
_entity.type
_entity.pdbx_description
1 polymer ?
#
loop_
_entity_poly.entity_id
_entity_poly.type
_entity_poly.pdbx_seq_one_letter_code
_entity_poly.pdbx_strand_id
1 'polypeptide(L)'
;MPPLDATRRQHLRHLAAASLGAALASLLALTGCASPPPPGKLTPEQVAVLQSQGFALTDLGWELGLPDKVLFGFDDDTITPERQAALLRIGRLLHGAGIDSLRIDGHTDDAGTVEYNQQLSVRRAEAVARVLVTCGFPRDHMQVRGLGKTHPIADNSTAAGRAENRRVAIIVSVD
;
A
#
# COMPACT_ATOMS: atom_id res chain seq x y z
N MET A 1 -8.54 -78.17 45.43
CA MET A 1 -8.23 -76.95 44.65
C MET A 1 -9.07 -75.81 45.26
N PRO A 2 -8.49 -74.90 46.00
CA PRO A 2 -9.21 -73.76 46.52
C PRO A 2 -9.29 -72.61 45.50
N PRO A 3 -10.33 -71.80 45.46
CA PRO A 3 -10.50 -70.71 44.54
C PRO A 3 -9.57 -69.50 44.87
N LEU A 4 -8.99 -68.92 43.82
CA LEU A 4 -8.06 -67.80 43.90
C LEU A 4 -8.81 -66.52 44.28
N ASP A 5 -8.19 -65.86 45.18
CA ASP A 5 -8.54 -64.71 45.95
C ASP A 5 -8.96 -63.49 45.09
N ALA A 6 -10.14 -62.92 45.39
CA ALA A 6 -10.74 -61.79 44.72
C ALA A 6 -10.04 -60.43 45.04
N THR A 7 -9.10 -60.49 46.00
CA THR A 7 -8.46 -59.24 46.56
C THR A 7 -7.35 -58.68 45.65
N ARG A 8 -6.85 -59.47 44.70
CA ARG A 8 -5.75 -59.03 43.81
C ARG A 8 -6.17 -58.24 42.57
N ARG A 9 -7.50 -58.19 42.31
CA ARG A 9 -8.04 -57.46 41.14
C ARG A 9 -8.41 -56.01 41.43
N GLN A 10 -8.43 -55.58 42.69
CA GLN A 10 -8.81 -54.22 43.05
C GLN A 10 -7.62 -53.22 43.07
N HIS A 11 -6.37 -53.71 43.23
CA HIS A 11 -5.21 -52.84 43.29
C HIS A 11 -4.65 -52.42 41.90
N LEU A 12 -5.15 -53.00 40.82
CA LEU A 12 -4.72 -52.68 39.44
C LEU A 12 -5.62 -51.68 38.73
N ARG A 13 -6.72 -51.25 39.39
CA ARG A 13 -7.65 -50.27 38.80
C ARG A 13 -7.43 -48.81 39.25
N HIS A 14 -6.57 -48.55 40.17
CA HIS A 14 -6.33 -47.22 40.73
C HIS A 14 -5.03 -46.55 40.24
N LEU A 15 -4.23 -47.17 39.39
CA LEU A 15 -2.98 -46.63 38.87
C LEU A 15 -3.05 -46.13 37.42
N ALA A 16 -4.23 -46.19 36.76
CA ALA A 16 -4.38 -45.78 35.37
C ALA A 16 -5.17 -44.51 35.16
N ALA A 17 -5.53 -43.77 36.24
CA ALA A 17 -6.37 -42.56 36.15
C ALA A 17 -5.66 -41.23 36.51
N ALA A 18 -4.34 -41.25 36.74
CA ALA A 18 -3.62 -40.07 37.24
C ALA A 18 -2.63 -39.42 36.23
N SER A 19 -2.60 -39.85 34.96
CA SER A 19 -1.61 -39.35 34.01
C SER A 19 -2.17 -38.69 32.74
N LEU A 20 -3.46 -38.35 32.68
CA LEU A 20 -4.06 -37.65 31.51
C LEU A 20 -4.48 -36.20 31.79
N GLY A 21 -4.11 -35.62 32.90
CA GLY A 21 -4.52 -34.26 33.33
C GLY A 21 -3.47 -33.17 33.20
N ALA A 22 -2.25 -33.43 32.74
CA ALA A 22 -1.15 -32.46 32.78
C ALA A 22 -0.61 -31.98 31.41
N ALA A 23 -1.22 -32.38 30.29
CA ALA A 23 -0.72 -32.06 28.96
C ALA A 23 -1.55 -31.03 28.16
N LEU A 24 -2.54 -30.37 28.76
CA LEU A 24 -3.43 -29.43 28.04
C LEU A 24 -3.35 -27.97 28.52
N ALA A 25 -2.30 -27.56 29.22
CA ALA A 25 -2.19 -26.23 29.81
C ALA A 25 -0.98 -25.40 29.30
N SER A 26 -0.46 -25.64 28.09
CA SER A 26 0.71 -24.89 27.59
C SER A 26 0.56 -24.41 26.14
N LEU A 27 -0.66 -24.11 25.68
CA LEU A 27 -0.88 -23.45 24.37
C LEU A 27 -1.70 -22.17 24.55
N LEU A 28 -1.38 -21.35 25.54
CA LEU A 28 -1.95 -20.02 25.66
C LEU A 28 -0.86 -18.97 25.56
N ALA A 29 -1.05 -18.11 24.57
CA ALA A 29 -0.56 -16.73 24.50
C ALA A 29 0.86 -16.48 24.06
N LEU A 30 1.05 -16.51 22.74
CA LEU A 30 1.90 -15.51 22.08
C LEU A 30 1.05 -14.70 21.11
N THR A 31 -0.08 -14.17 21.57
CA THR A 31 -0.62 -12.94 20.99
C THR A 31 0.28 -11.82 21.49
N GLY A 32 1.41 -11.64 20.83
CA GLY A 32 2.19 -10.44 20.97
C GLY A 32 1.26 -9.28 20.60
N CYS A 33 0.87 -8.47 21.58
CA CYS A 33 0.30 -7.15 21.34
C CYS A 33 1.39 -6.38 20.59
N ALA A 34 1.32 -6.41 19.24
CA ALA A 34 2.09 -5.48 18.43
C ALA A 34 1.56 -4.09 18.84
N SER A 35 2.39 -3.34 19.57
CA SER A 35 2.09 -1.94 19.83
C SER A 35 1.85 -1.25 18.50
N PRO A 36 0.81 -0.42 18.37
CA PRO A 36 0.61 0.34 17.15
C PRO A 36 1.89 1.13 16.84
N PRO A 37 2.29 1.23 15.58
CA PRO A 37 3.46 2.00 15.20
C PRO A 37 3.30 3.44 15.70
N PRO A 38 4.41 4.12 16.06
CA PRO A 38 4.36 5.52 16.44
C PRO A 38 3.75 6.32 15.28
N PRO A 39 2.98 7.40 15.58
CA PRO A 39 2.40 8.25 14.55
C PRO A 39 3.47 8.70 13.55
N GLY A 40 3.19 8.62 12.26
CA GLY A 40 4.09 9.02 11.18
C GLY A 40 5.02 7.91 10.64
N LYS A 41 5.04 6.70 11.19
CA LYS A 41 5.84 5.58 10.63
C LYS A 41 4.94 4.52 10.02
N LEU A 42 5.26 4.14 8.78
CA LEU A 42 4.60 3.03 8.11
C LEU A 42 4.91 1.70 8.81
N THR A 43 3.91 0.83 8.87
CA THR A 43 4.11 -0.53 9.36
C THR A 43 4.88 -1.37 8.34
N PRO A 44 5.52 -2.49 8.75
CA PRO A 44 6.14 -3.42 7.82
C PRO A 44 5.17 -3.94 6.74
N GLU A 45 3.89 -4.14 7.08
CA GLU A 45 2.84 -4.57 6.17
C GLU A 45 2.52 -3.48 5.12
N GLN A 46 2.44 -2.22 5.54
CA GLN A 46 2.26 -1.08 4.64
C GLN A 46 3.43 -0.96 3.67
N VAL A 47 4.66 -1.07 4.17
CA VAL A 47 5.88 -1.07 3.34
C VAL A 47 5.85 -2.21 2.33
N ALA A 48 5.48 -3.42 2.74
CA ALA A 48 5.36 -4.57 1.84
C ALA A 48 4.33 -4.34 0.73
N VAL A 49 3.18 -3.73 1.06
CA VAL A 49 2.17 -3.35 0.07
C VAL A 49 2.74 -2.34 -0.92
N LEU A 50 3.40 -1.28 -0.46
CA LEU A 50 4.02 -0.26 -1.32
C LEU A 50 5.03 -0.90 -2.28
N GLN A 51 5.94 -1.72 -1.77
CA GLN A 51 6.94 -2.42 -2.58
C GLN A 51 6.28 -3.35 -3.62
N SER A 52 5.24 -4.07 -3.24
CA SER A 52 4.52 -4.97 -4.15
C SER A 52 3.83 -4.25 -5.30
N GLN A 53 3.47 -2.97 -5.12
CA GLN A 53 2.89 -2.13 -6.15
C GLN A 53 3.93 -1.32 -6.94
N GLY A 54 5.23 -1.51 -6.69
CA GLY A 54 6.32 -0.86 -7.41
C GLY A 54 6.68 0.53 -6.91
N PHE A 55 6.25 0.89 -5.70
CA PHE A 55 6.75 2.11 -5.04
C PHE A 55 8.23 1.97 -4.70
N ALA A 56 8.99 3.01 -4.95
CA ALA A 56 10.39 3.14 -4.55
C ALA A 56 10.54 4.16 -3.43
N LEU A 57 11.45 3.92 -2.49
CA LEU A 57 11.76 4.89 -1.45
C LEU A 57 12.64 6.00 -2.03
N THR A 58 12.19 7.24 -1.85
CA THR A 58 12.88 8.48 -2.25
C THR A 58 13.03 9.41 -1.05
N ASP A 59 13.67 10.55 -1.23
CA ASP A 59 13.76 11.60 -0.20
C ASP A 59 12.39 12.21 0.14
N LEU A 60 11.39 12.00 -0.69
CA LEU A 60 10.02 12.49 -0.50
C LEU A 60 9.09 11.48 0.18
N GLY A 61 9.55 10.26 0.41
CA GLY A 61 8.77 9.11 0.86
C GLY A 61 8.69 8.00 -0.18
N TRP A 62 7.72 7.12 -0.05
CA TRP A 62 7.47 6.07 -1.03
C TRP A 62 6.74 6.63 -2.24
N GLU A 63 7.36 6.58 -3.40
CA GLU A 63 6.89 7.18 -4.64
C GLU A 63 6.61 6.13 -5.73
N LEU A 64 5.47 6.26 -6.40
CA LEU A 64 5.13 5.54 -7.62
C LEU A 64 4.85 6.54 -8.76
N GLY A 65 5.73 6.58 -9.75
CA GLY A 65 5.54 7.36 -10.97
C GLY A 65 4.64 6.60 -11.97
N LEU A 66 3.52 7.20 -12.34
CA LEU A 66 2.61 6.67 -13.35
C LEU A 66 2.80 7.46 -14.65
N PRO A 67 3.35 6.84 -15.73
CA PRO A 67 3.52 7.52 -17.02
C PRO A 67 2.18 8.01 -17.59
N ASP A 68 2.17 9.20 -18.22
CA ASP A 68 0.96 9.78 -18.77
C ASP A 68 0.25 8.88 -19.79
N LYS A 69 1.01 8.20 -20.64
CA LYS A 69 0.48 7.23 -21.64
C LYS A 69 -0.34 6.09 -21.03
N VAL A 70 -0.11 5.78 -19.73
CA VAL A 70 -0.87 4.76 -19.00
C VAL A 70 -2.19 5.33 -18.51
N LEU A 71 -2.20 6.60 -18.13
CA LEU A 71 -3.34 7.28 -17.50
C LEU A 71 -4.20 8.05 -18.51
N PHE A 72 -3.57 8.72 -19.49
CA PHE A 72 -4.23 9.69 -20.34
C PHE A 72 -4.11 9.35 -21.83
N GLY A 73 -5.00 9.91 -22.64
CA GLY A 73 -4.85 9.99 -24.09
C GLY A 73 -3.79 11.02 -24.49
N PHE A 74 -3.57 11.14 -25.80
CA PHE A 74 -2.70 12.18 -26.34
C PHE A 74 -3.35 13.55 -26.08
N ASP A 75 -2.59 14.46 -25.48
CA ASP A 75 -3.03 15.81 -25.09
C ASP A 75 -4.32 15.84 -24.24
N ASP A 76 -4.52 14.80 -23.40
CA ASP A 76 -5.70 14.62 -22.57
C ASP A 76 -5.34 14.70 -21.08
N ASP A 77 -6.31 15.08 -20.26
CA ASP A 77 -6.26 15.08 -18.80
C ASP A 77 -7.42 14.27 -18.17
N THR A 78 -8.11 13.47 -19.01
CA THR A 78 -9.20 12.60 -18.59
C THR A 78 -8.75 11.15 -18.56
N ILE A 79 -8.97 10.48 -17.43
CA ILE A 79 -8.68 9.05 -17.27
C ILE A 79 -9.94 8.27 -17.69
N THR A 80 -9.84 7.53 -18.81
CA THR A 80 -10.98 6.72 -19.28
C THR A 80 -11.24 5.53 -18.35
N PRO A 81 -12.46 4.94 -18.33
CA PRO A 81 -12.77 3.78 -17.50
C PRO A 81 -11.80 2.61 -17.68
N GLU A 82 -11.33 2.36 -18.91
CA GLU A 82 -10.38 1.29 -19.22
C GLU A 82 -9.03 1.52 -18.56
N ARG A 83 -8.60 2.79 -18.47
CA ARG A 83 -7.31 3.18 -17.86
C ARG A 83 -7.38 3.31 -16.34
N GLN A 84 -8.59 3.46 -15.78
CA GLN A 84 -8.79 3.54 -14.33
C GLN A 84 -8.48 2.22 -13.62
N ALA A 85 -8.61 1.06 -14.27
CA ALA A 85 -8.56 -0.26 -13.63
C ALA A 85 -7.27 -0.49 -12.81
N ALA A 86 -6.11 -0.12 -13.35
CA ALA A 86 -4.84 -0.25 -12.64
C ALA A 86 -4.76 0.70 -11.44
N LEU A 87 -5.17 1.96 -11.60
CA LEU A 87 -5.18 2.96 -10.54
C LEU A 87 -6.17 2.60 -9.42
N LEU A 88 -7.35 2.09 -9.77
CA LEU A 88 -8.34 1.60 -8.80
C LEU A 88 -7.80 0.42 -7.98
N ARG A 89 -7.07 -0.50 -8.62
CA ARG A 89 -6.43 -1.63 -7.92
C ARG A 89 -5.40 -1.12 -6.91
N ILE A 90 -4.50 -0.24 -7.33
CA ILE A 90 -3.48 0.37 -6.46
C ILE A 90 -4.17 1.10 -5.30
N GLY A 91 -5.11 2.00 -5.59
CA GLY A 91 -5.81 2.78 -4.57
C GLY A 91 -6.50 1.90 -3.52
N ARG A 92 -7.21 0.84 -3.93
CA ARG A 92 -7.86 -0.09 -3.00
C ARG A 92 -6.87 -0.84 -2.13
N LEU A 93 -5.72 -1.26 -2.67
CA LEU A 93 -4.68 -1.93 -1.91
C LEU A 93 -4.04 -1.01 -0.87
N LEU A 94 -3.72 0.23 -1.24
CA LEU A 94 -3.17 1.22 -0.32
C LEU A 94 -4.17 1.54 0.80
N HIS A 95 -5.41 1.86 0.45
CA HIS A 95 -6.45 2.17 1.43
C HIS A 95 -6.75 0.96 2.34
N GLY A 96 -6.83 -0.25 1.79
CA GLY A 96 -7.02 -1.49 2.54
C GLY A 96 -5.87 -1.82 3.49
N ALA A 97 -4.66 -1.34 3.21
CA ALA A 97 -3.50 -1.43 4.11
C ALA A 97 -3.48 -0.34 5.20
N GLY A 98 -4.51 0.52 5.26
CA GLY A 98 -4.58 1.61 6.23
C GLY A 98 -3.69 2.82 5.89
N ILE A 99 -3.29 2.98 4.62
CA ILE A 99 -2.70 4.21 4.12
C ILE A 99 -3.85 5.15 3.81
N ASP A 100 -3.92 6.28 4.49
CA ASP A 100 -5.03 7.23 4.41
C ASP A 100 -4.65 8.61 3.86
N SER A 101 -3.36 8.90 3.75
CA SER A 101 -2.84 10.20 3.31
C SER A 101 -1.90 10.04 2.13
N LEU A 102 -2.08 10.86 1.10
CA LEU A 102 -1.31 10.81 -0.14
C LEU A 102 -0.90 12.21 -0.59
N ARG A 103 0.25 12.31 -1.25
CA ARG A 103 0.57 13.43 -2.10
C ARG A 103 0.56 12.99 -3.55
N ILE A 104 0.02 13.81 -4.44
CA ILE A 104 -0.14 13.54 -5.86
C ILE A 104 0.49 14.68 -6.63
N ASP A 105 1.63 14.42 -7.26
CA ASP A 105 2.41 15.42 -7.99
C ASP A 105 2.29 15.17 -9.50
N GLY A 106 1.78 16.17 -10.25
CA GLY A 106 1.72 16.13 -11.69
C GLY A 106 2.96 16.75 -12.31
N HIS A 107 3.49 16.13 -13.37
CA HIS A 107 4.68 16.57 -14.09
C HIS A 107 4.44 16.58 -15.59
N THR A 108 5.17 17.44 -16.31
CA THR A 108 5.20 17.50 -17.76
C THR A 108 6.63 17.37 -18.27
N ASP A 109 6.81 17.20 -19.56
CA ASP A 109 8.06 17.46 -20.23
C ASP A 109 8.28 18.99 -20.39
N ASP A 110 9.33 19.39 -21.09
CA ASP A 110 9.71 20.80 -21.28
C ASP A 110 8.99 21.48 -22.46
N ALA A 111 8.17 20.75 -23.24
CA ALA A 111 7.45 21.31 -24.37
C ALA A 111 6.35 22.27 -23.91
N GLY A 112 6.20 23.41 -24.60
CA GLY A 112 5.20 24.43 -24.28
C GLY A 112 5.60 25.45 -23.23
N THR A 113 4.67 26.34 -22.87
CA THR A 113 4.93 27.42 -21.90
C THR A 113 4.92 26.90 -20.45
N VAL A 114 5.49 27.67 -19.53
CA VAL A 114 5.51 27.34 -18.11
C VAL A 114 4.07 27.32 -17.58
N GLU A 115 3.27 28.30 -17.94
CA GLU A 115 1.86 28.46 -17.49
C GLU A 115 0.99 27.29 -17.97
N TYR A 116 1.12 26.91 -19.24
CA TYR A 116 0.39 25.76 -19.79
C TYR A 116 0.74 24.47 -19.05
N ASN A 117 2.04 24.18 -18.89
CA ASN A 117 2.54 23.00 -18.21
C ASN A 117 2.13 22.95 -16.73
N GLN A 118 2.14 24.10 -16.06
CA GLN A 118 1.66 24.22 -14.68
C GLN A 118 0.19 23.82 -14.59
N GLN A 119 -0.68 24.37 -15.44
CA GLN A 119 -2.10 24.08 -15.45
C GLN A 119 -2.37 22.60 -15.84
N LEU A 120 -1.69 22.08 -16.87
CA LEU A 120 -1.85 20.71 -17.31
C LEU A 120 -1.48 19.72 -16.20
N SER A 121 -0.36 19.97 -15.52
CA SER A 121 0.11 19.08 -14.43
C SER A 121 -0.87 19.07 -13.24
N VAL A 122 -1.47 20.22 -12.89
CA VAL A 122 -2.53 20.29 -11.88
C VAL A 122 -3.75 19.45 -12.30
N ARG A 123 -4.27 19.66 -13.53
CA ARG A 123 -5.46 18.92 -14.01
C ARG A 123 -5.23 17.41 -14.01
N ARG A 124 -4.05 16.95 -14.42
CA ARG A 124 -3.67 15.51 -14.43
C ARG A 124 -3.59 14.95 -13.02
N ALA A 125 -2.97 15.66 -12.08
CA ALA A 125 -2.91 15.25 -10.67
C ALA A 125 -4.31 15.19 -10.04
N GLU A 126 -5.19 16.15 -10.33
CA GLU A 126 -6.59 16.15 -9.89
C GLU A 126 -7.39 15.00 -10.50
N ALA A 127 -7.13 14.61 -11.75
CA ALA A 127 -7.78 13.46 -12.36
C ALA A 127 -7.45 12.16 -11.62
N VAL A 128 -6.19 11.98 -11.21
CA VAL A 128 -5.76 10.84 -10.37
C VAL A 128 -6.43 10.90 -9.00
N ALA A 129 -6.44 12.07 -8.35
CA ALA A 129 -7.09 12.25 -7.05
C ALA A 129 -8.57 11.87 -7.08
N ARG A 130 -9.33 12.27 -8.12
CA ARG A 130 -10.74 11.89 -8.27
C ARG A 130 -10.95 10.38 -8.31
N VAL A 131 -10.07 9.64 -8.97
CA VAL A 131 -10.15 8.17 -8.99
C VAL A 131 -9.86 7.59 -7.60
N LEU A 132 -8.86 8.12 -6.88
CA LEU A 132 -8.50 7.65 -5.54
C LEU A 132 -9.60 7.94 -4.51
N VAL A 133 -10.37 9.02 -4.65
CA VAL A 133 -11.58 9.26 -3.83
C VAL A 133 -12.56 8.08 -3.95
N THR A 134 -12.73 7.51 -5.14
CA THR A 134 -13.62 6.34 -5.32
C THR A 134 -13.07 5.07 -4.67
N CYS A 135 -11.79 5.06 -4.27
CA CYS A 135 -11.15 3.98 -3.52
C CYS A 135 -11.29 4.12 -2.00
N GLY A 136 -11.85 5.24 -1.52
CA GLY A 136 -12.06 5.51 -0.09
C GLY A 136 -11.14 6.58 0.50
N PHE A 137 -10.21 7.15 -0.29
CA PHE A 137 -9.36 8.24 0.22
C PHE A 137 -10.16 9.53 0.40
N PRO A 138 -10.18 10.15 1.60
CA PRO A 138 -10.78 11.45 1.79
C PRO A 138 -10.03 12.51 0.95
N ARG A 139 -10.76 13.42 0.29
CA ARG A 139 -10.13 14.44 -0.58
C ARG A 139 -9.18 15.36 0.20
N ASP A 140 -9.50 15.66 1.44
CA ASP A 140 -8.71 16.50 2.36
C ASP A 140 -7.45 15.81 2.90
N HIS A 141 -7.37 14.48 2.79
CA HIS A 141 -6.16 13.71 3.07
C HIS A 141 -5.22 13.58 1.85
N MET A 142 -5.57 14.20 0.74
CA MET A 142 -4.76 14.19 -0.48
C MET A 142 -4.22 15.58 -0.80
N GLN A 143 -2.90 15.75 -0.75
CA GLN A 143 -2.24 16.96 -1.24
C GLN A 143 -2.01 16.81 -2.76
N VAL A 144 -2.65 17.66 -3.55
CA VAL A 144 -2.50 17.66 -5.02
C VAL A 144 -1.67 18.84 -5.46
N ARG A 145 -0.64 18.60 -6.26
CA ARG A 145 0.25 19.64 -6.76
C ARG A 145 0.52 19.45 -8.25
N GLY A 146 0.51 20.55 -9.00
CA GLY A 146 1.12 20.59 -10.32
C GLY A 146 2.53 21.14 -10.20
N LEU A 147 3.50 20.45 -10.73
CA LEU A 147 4.91 20.85 -10.74
C LEU A 147 5.37 21.26 -12.15
N GLY A 148 4.50 21.08 -13.16
CA GLY A 148 4.82 21.42 -14.53
C GLY A 148 6.13 20.75 -14.97
N LYS A 149 7.01 21.52 -15.61
CA LYS A 149 8.30 21.05 -16.13
C LYS A 149 9.50 21.29 -15.21
N THR A 150 9.28 21.64 -13.92
CA THR A 150 10.34 22.10 -13.02
C THR A 150 11.16 20.97 -12.37
N HIS A 151 10.66 19.73 -12.41
CA HIS A 151 11.29 18.57 -11.75
C HIS A 151 11.46 17.41 -12.76
N PRO A 152 12.32 17.54 -13.78
CA PRO A 152 12.58 16.45 -14.71
C PRO A 152 13.37 15.33 -14.02
N ILE A 153 13.06 14.07 -14.36
CA ILE A 153 13.78 12.87 -13.93
C ILE A 153 14.62 12.25 -15.06
N ALA A 154 14.42 12.73 -16.28
CA ALA A 154 15.12 12.25 -17.47
C ALA A 154 15.42 13.42 -18.42
N ASP A 155 16.31 13.16 -19.39
CA ASP A 155 16.74 14.15 -20.38
C ASP A 155 15.61 14.53 -21.36
N ASN A 156 15.15 15.78 -21.32
CA ASN A 156 14.12 16.32 -22.20
C ASN A 156 14.55 16.41 -23.69
N SER A 157 15.85 16.34 -24.01
CA SER A 157 16.31 16.34 -25.40
C SER A 157 15.89 15.08 -26.14
N THR A 158 15.64 13.97 -25.43
CA THR A 158 15.25 12.68 -26.01
C THR A 158 13.74 12.45 -25.92
N ALA A 159 13.16 11.75 -26.92
CA ALA A 159 11.74 11.38 -26.86
C ALA A 159 11.42 10.43 -25.68
N ALA A 160 12.36 9.54 -25.33
CA ALA A 160 12.22 8.65 -24.19
C ALA A 160 12.20 9.42 -22.88
N GLY A 161 13.16 10.32 -22.65
CA GLY A 161 13.20 11.12 -21.42
C GLY A 161 12.00 12.05 -21.26
N ARG A 162 11.52 12.67 -22.35
CA ARG A 162 10.26 13.41 -22.29
C ARG A 162 9.09 12.53 -21.87
N ALA A 163 9.02 11.28 -22.35
CA ALA A 163 7.95 10.34 -21.94
C ALA A 163 8.02 9.97 -20.46
N GLU A 164 9.23 9.88 -19.88
CA GLU A 164 9.44 9.64 -18.46
C GLU A 164 9.07 10.89 -17.62
N ASN A 165 9.37 12.08 -18.10
CA ASN A 165 9.02 13.33 -17.43
C ASN A 165 7.50 13.56 -17.38
N ARG A 166 6.76 13.14 -18.42
CA ARG A 166 5.29 13.19 -18.41
C ARG A 166 4.73 12.09 -17.51
N ARG A 167 4.49 12.40 -16.25
CA ARG A 167 4.01 11.44 -15.24
C ARG A 167 3.13 12.10 -14.17
N VAL A 168 2.38 11.31 -13.46
CA VAL A 168 1.81 11.67 -12.16
C VAL A 168 2.44 10.76 -11.11
N ALA A 169 3.01 11.33 -10.07
CA ALA A 169 3.59 10.61 -8.95
C ALA A 169 2.60 10.54 -7.79
N ILE A 170 2.39 9.34 -7.25
CA ILE A 170 1.68 9.10 -5.98
C ILE A 170 2.75 8.89 -4.93
N ILE A 171 2.68 9.66 -3.84
CA ILE A 171 3.69 9.65 -2.78
C ILE A 171 3.01 9.40 -1.43
N VAL A 172 3.55 8.44 -0.68
CA VAL A 172 3.20 8.16 0.71
C VAL A 172 4.35 8.64 1.59
N SER A 173 4.08 9.65 2.42
CA SER A 173 5.10 10.21 3.33
C SER A 173 5.50 9.22 4.41
N VAL A 174 6.73 9.35 4.91
CA VAL A 174 7.29 8.51 5.99
C VAL A 174 7.45 9.26 7.31
N ASP A 175 6.95 10.51 7.34
CA ASP A 175 7.03 11.42 8.50
C ASP A 175 5.89 11.17 9.49
#